data_50795caee668079dc3a69f14c164c4ad
#
_entry.id   50795caee668079dc3a69f14c164c4ad
#
_cell.length_a   1.000
_cell.length_b   1.000
_cell.length_c   1.000
_cell.angle_alpha   90.00
_cell.angle_beta   90.00
_cell.angle_gamma   90.00
#
_symmetry.space_group_name_H-M   'P 1'
#
loop_
_entity.id
_entity.type
_entity.pdbx_description
1 polymer ?
#
loop_
_entity_poly.entity_id
_entity_poly.type
_entity_poly.pdbx_seq_one_letter_code
_entity_poly.pdbx_strand_id
1 'polypeptide(L)'
;KSYFMGTTIEIIREYIEFSNLFGKNTENKIEEVLKEIEKKLDVKDKKACVVGVKEEGLFIESFEDNEIDFYSDNDALSQILGIQDIVIIKEENFKDEISKRLPVVARNYLEEGKSKNLWYEEVVPRESVFYTGVINSQHIDEFEDFCKKLEENLVQIGANATIGYGFTKFEEVK
;
A
#
# COMPACT_ATOMS: atom_id res chain seq x y z
N LYS A 1 13.04 3.69 -12.77
CA LYS A 1 11.91 3.00 -12.13
C LYS A 1 10.71 3.92 -12.14
N SER A 2 9.53 3.42 -12.48
CA SER A 2 8.41 4.26 -12.88
C SER A 2 7.28 4.31 -11.85
N TYR A 3 7.45 3.71 -10.67
CA TYR A 3 6.37 3.57 -9.70
C TYR A 3 6.81 3.98 -8.31
N PHE A 4 5.93 4.72 -7.64
CA PHE A 4 6.01 5.02 -6.21
C PHE A 4 4.81 4.39 -5.51
N MET A 5 5.01 3.93 -4.29
CA MET A 5 3.94 3.45 -3.43
C MET A 5 3.31 4.64 -2.70
N GLY A 6 2.05 4.93 -3.02
CA GLY A 6 1.27 5.97 -2.33
C GLY A 6 0.69 5.46 -1.02
N THR A 7 0.83 6.26 0.05
CA THR A 7 0.24 6.01 1.37
C THR A 7 -0.06 7.32 2.09
N THR A 8 -0.62 7.26 3.31
CA THR A 8 -0.83 8.42 4.18
C THR A 8 -0.10 8.26 5.51
N ILE A 9 0.08 9.36 6.25
CA ILE A 9 0.65 9.31 7.60
C ILE A 9 -0.23 8.48 8.53
N GLU A 10 -1.54 8.60 8.40
CA GLU A 10 -2.53 7.87 9.19
C GLU A 10 -2.38 6.36 9.00
N ILE A 11 -2.29 5.87 7.76
CA ILE A 11 -2.08 4.45 7.46
C ILE A 11 -0.76 3.95 8.06
N ILE A 12 0.31 4.74 8.00
CA ILE A 12 1.59 4.36 8.61
C ILE A 12 1.47 4.29 10.13
N ARG A 13 0.81 5.25 10.79
CA ARG A 13 0.56 5.23 12.23
C ARG A 13 -0.27 4.02 12.65
N GLU A 14 -1.37 3.74 11.95
CA GLU A 14 -2.18 2.54 12.17
C GLU A 14 -1.36 1.26 12.04
N TYR A 15 -0.48 1.19 11.04
CA TYR A 15 0.42 0.04 10.87
C TYR A 15 1.41 -0.09 12.04
N ILE A 16 1.99 1.01 12.54
CA ILE A 16 2.89 1.02 13.70
C ILE A 16 2.16 0.54 14.94
N GLU A 17 0.98 1.08 15.22
CA GLU A 17 0.13 0.64 16.35
C GLU A 17 -0.19 -0.85 16.24
N PHE A 18 -0.59 -1.32 15.06
CA PHE A 18 -0.83 -2.72 14.81
C PHE A 18 0.42 -3.58 15.04
N SER A 19 1.58 -3.17 14.55
CA SER A 19 2.86 -3.88 14.71
C SER A 19 3.29 -3.99 16.17
N ASN A 20 3.02 -2.96 16.97
CA ASN A 20 3.31 -2.96 18.41
C ASN A 20 2.49 -4.00 19.19
N LEU A 21 1.27 -4.34 18.73
CA LEU A 21 0.49 -5.45 19.31
C LEU A 21 1.21 -6.80 19.16
N PHE A 22 2.11 -6.91 18.20
CA PHE A 22 2.94 -8.10 17.96
C PHE A 22 4.35 -7.99 18.56
N GLY A 23 4.57 -7.00 19.45
CA GLY A 23 5.83 -6.86 20.20
C GLY A 23 6.98 -6.17 19.44
N LYS A 24 6.70 -5.53 18.31
CA LYS A 24 7.69 -4.73 17.57
C LYS A 24 7.70 -3.30 18.10
N ASN A 25 8.73 -2.94 18.86
CA ASN A 25 8.93 -1.58 19.40
C ASN A 25 9.60 -0.68 18.37
N THR A 26 8.81 -0.05 17.50
CA THR A 26 9.32 0.78 16.39
C THR A 26 9.03 2.28 16.53
N GLU A 27 8.43 2.72 17.61
CA GLU A 27 7.72 4.01 17.71
C GLU A 27 8.57 5.27 17.61
N ASN A 28 9.68 5.38 18.34
CA ASN A 28 10.28 6.71 18.58
C ASN A 28 10.92 7.35 17.34
N LYS A 29 11.69 6.61 16.57
CA LYS A 29 12.44 7.17 15.43
C LYS A 29 11.55 7.53 14.24
N ILE A 30 10.49 6.78 14.06
CA ILE A 30 9.58 6.99 12.93
C ILE A 30 8.63 8.13 13.18
N GLU A 31 8.12 8.26 14.39
CA GLU A 31 7.24 9.37 14.72
C GLU A 31 7.91 10.73 14.52
N GLU A 32 9.24 10.84 14.75
CA GLU A 32 10.00 12.04 14.41
C GLU A 32 10.00 12.30 12.89
N VAL A 33 10.26 11.27 12.08
CA VAL A 33 10.22 11.37 10.62
C VAL A 33 8.83 11.75 10.12
N LEU A 34 7.79 11.12 10.66
CA LEU A 34 6.41 11.44 10.28
C LEU A 34 6.03 12.87 10.63
N LYS A 35 6.44 13.39 11.79
CA LYS A 35 6.23 14.79 12.17
C LYS A 35 6.94 15.79 11.26
N GLU A 36 8.13 15.45 10.77
CA GLU A 36 8.83 16.29 9.81
C GLU A 36 8.13 16.32 8.45
N ILE A 37 7.65 15.17 7.98
CA ILE A 37 6.88 15.08 6.74
C ILE A 37 5.53 15.79 6.89
N GLU A 38 4.86 15.64 8.03
CA GLU A 38 3.61 16.32 8.35
C GLU A 38 3.76 17.85 8.26
N LYS A 39 4.83 18.42 8.83
CA LYS A 39 5.14 19.85 8.70
C LYS A 39 5.32 20.30 7.24
N LYS A 40 5.89 19.45 6.40
CA LYS A 40 6.04 19.74 4.96
C LYS A 40 4.70 19.71 4.24
N LEU A 41 3.85 18.76 4.59
CA LEU A 41 2.50 18.66 4.05
C LEU A 41 1.57 19.77 4.55
N ASP A 42 1.80 20.34 5.74
CA ASP A 42 1.02 21.44 6.29
C ASP A 42 1.28 22.78 5.57
N VAL A 43 2.32 22.86 4.75
CA VAL A 43 2.56 24.03 3.91
C VAL A 43 1.40 24.17 2.91
N LYS A 44 0.96 25.43 2.70
CA LYS A 44 -0.11 25.75 1.78
C LYS A 44 0.17 25.17 0.38
N ASP A 45 -0.86 24.62 -0.24
CA ASP A 45 -0.86 24.03 -1.57
C ASP A 45 -0.06 22.71 -1.72
N LYS A 46 0.62 22.23 -0.68
CA LYS A 46 1.26 20.91 -0.71
C LYS A 46 0.26 19.79 -0.48
N LYS A 47 0.31 18.75 -1.31
CA LYS A 47 -0.58 17.58 -1.29
C LYS A 47 0.16 16.27 -1.07
N ALA A 48 1.43 16.21 -1.47
CA ALA A 48 2.25 15.00 -1.40
C ALA A 48 3.70 15.31 -0.99
N CYS A 49 4.35 14.34 -0.32
CA CYS A 49 5.76 14.37 0.00
C CYS A 49 6.43 13.09 -0.49
N VAL A 50 7.43 13.22 -1.35
CA VAL A 50 8.23 12.10 -1.85
C VAL A 50 9.36 11.82 -0.88
N VAL A 51 9.51 10.56 -0.49
CA VAL A 51 10.49 10.11 0.50
C VAL A 51 11.64 9.38 -0.19
N GLY A 52 12.88 9.74 0.16
CA GLY A 52 14.10 9.07 -0.30
C GLY A 52 14.62 9.49 -1.67
N VAL A 53 14.02 10.49 -2.32
CA VAL A 53 14.42 10.97 -3.65
C VAL A 53 14.82 12.44 -3.61
N LYS A 54 15.77 12.85 -4.46
CA LYS A 54 16.13 14.25 -4.69
C LYS A 54 15.26 14.87 -5.78
N GLU A 55 15.02 16.17 -5.65
CA GLU A 55 14.04 16.95 -6.45
C GLU A 55 14.18 16.91 -7.98
N GLU A 56 15.36 16.67 -8.52
CA GLU A 56 15.61 16.84 -9.96
C GLU A 56 14.92 15.78 -10.82
N GLY A 57 13.93 16.22 -11.61
CA GLY A 57 13.35 15.46 -12.72
C GLY A 57 12.30 14.41 -12.32
N LEU A 58 11.76 14.48 -11.09
CA LEU A 58 10.67 13.62 -10.69
C LEU A 58 9.32 14.17 -11.17
N PHE A 59 8.58 13.34 -11.88
CA PHE A 59 7.21 13.60 -12.28
C PHE A 59 6.27 12.58 -11.65
N ILE A 60 5.23 13.04 -10.97
CA ILE A 60 4.13 12.22 -10.44
C ILE A 60 2.86 12.66 -11.14
N GLU A 61 2.26 11.76 -11.92
CA GLU A 61 1.10 12.05 -12.77
C GLU A 61 -0.08 12.70 -12.05
N SER A 62 -0.24 12.41 -10.75
CA SER A 62 -1.37 12.89 -9.94
C SER A 62 -1.22 14.31 -9.41
N PHE A 63 -0.01 14.88 -9.40
CA PHE A 63 0.28 16.14 -8.72
C PHE A 63 1.14 17.06 -9.58
N GLU A 64 0.89 18.37 -9.47
CA GLU A 64 1.76 19.39 -10.03
C GLU A 64 3.03 19.56 -9.19
N ASP A 65 4.13 20.02 -9.78
CA ASP A 65 5.43 20.18 -9.11
C ASP A 65 5.36 21.05 -7.84
N ASN A 66 4.51 22.09 -7.86
CA ASN A 66 4.29 22.97 -6.71
C ASN A 66 3.49 22.31 -5.58
N GLU A 67 2.78 21.22 -5.84
CA GLU A 67 1.99 20.46 -4.88
C GLU A 67 2.81 19.37 -4.16
N ILE A 68 4.04 19.12 -4.63
CA ILE A 68 4.95 18.10 -4.09
C ILE A 68 6.00 18.74 -3.20
N ASP A 69 6.36 18.09 -2.11
CA ASP A 69 7.56 18.35 -1.31
C ASP A 69 8.43 17.09 -1.25
N PHE A 70 9.63 17.20 -0.71
CA PHE A 70 10.62 16.12 -0.67
C PHE A 70 11.20 15.94 0.73
N TYR A 71 11.40 14.68 1.11
CA TYR A 71 12.07 14.29 2.33
C TYR A 71 13.20 13.31 1.98
N SER A 72 14.44 13.68 2.29
CA SER A 72 15.62 12.99 1.74
C SER A 72 15.98 11.68 2.45
N ASP A 73 15.54 11.48 3.70
CA ASP A 73 15.85 10.29 4.49
C ASP A 73 14.72 9.26 4.36
N ASN A 74 15.04 8.09 3.83
CA ASN A 74 14.10 6.97 3.65
C ASN A 74 14.37 5.79 4.58
N ASP A 75 15.50 5.76 5.31
CA ASP A 75 15.97 4.55 5.98
C ASP A 75 14.95 4.00 6.99
N ALA A 76 14.38 4.88 7.81
CA ALA A 76 13.43 4.47 8.84
C ALA A 76 12.12 3.92 8.27
N LEU A 77 11.55 4.60 7.27
CA LEU A 77 10.29 4.17 6.65
C LEU A 77 10.47 2.94 5.77
N SER A 78 11.56 2.87 4.99
CA SER A 78 11.81 1.71 4.13
C SER A 78 12.09 0.43 4.92
N GLN A 79 12.75 0.53 6.08
CA GLN A 79 12.97 -0.62 6.97
C GLN A 79 11.66 -1.18 7.53
N ILE A 80 10.71 -0.32 7.87
CA ILE A 80 9.45 -0.74 8.47
C ILE A 80 8.46 -1.21 7.43
N LEU A 81 8.33 -0.46 6.33
CA LEU A 81 7.33 -0.77 5.30
C LEU A 81 7.83 -1.81 4.29
N GLY A 82 9.13 -2.13 4.28
CA GLY A 82 9.74 -2.99 3.26
C GLY A 82 9.73 -2.38 1.85
N ILE A 83 9.48 -1.06 1.73
CA ILE A 83 9.28 -0.35 0.46
C ILE A 83 10.26 0.82 0.38
N GLN A 84 10.85 1.06 -0.78
CA GLN A 84 11.86 2.11 -0.96
C GLN A 84 11.31 3.39 -1.59
N ASP A 85 10.43 3.28 -2.56
CA ASP A 85 9.92 4.41 -3.33
C ASP A 85 8.53 4.81 -2.80
N ILE A 86 8.49 5.71 -1.82
CA ILE A 86 7.27 6.06 -1.09
C ILE A 86 6.86 7.51 -1.40
N VAL A 87 5.56 7.71 -1.62
CA VAL A 87 4.94 9.03 -1.64
C VAL A 87 3.90 9.08 -0.53
N ILE A 88 4.09 9.99 0.40
CA ILE A 88 3.11 10.26 1.46
C ILE A 88 2.18 11.36 0.97
N ILE A 89 0.89 11.06 0.94
CA ILE A 89 -0.16 11.91 0.39
C ILE A 89 -1.07 12.35 1.54
N LYS A 90 -1.55 13.58 1.52
CA LYS A 90 -2.59 14.02 2.47
C LYS A 90 -3.81 13.11 2.37
N GLU A 91 -4.42 12.77 3.49
CA GLU A 91 -5.51 11.80 3.57
C GLU A 91 -6.67 12.12 2.61
N GLU A 92 -7.08 13.38 2.55
CA GLU A 92 -8.15 13.84 1.66
C GLU A 92 -7.81 13.64 0.17
N ASN A 93 -6.56 13.93 -0.22
CA ASN A 93 -6.08 13.74 -1.58
C ASN A 93 -5.91 12.26 -1.91
N PHE A 94 -5.45 11.44 -0.96
CA PHE A 94 -5.32 10.00 -1.12
C PHE A 94 -6.66 9.32 -1.36
N LYS A 95 -7.68 9.67 -0.56
CA LYS A 95 -9.05 9.17 -0.75
C LYS A 95 -9.61 9.55 -2.12
N ASP A 96 -9.35 10.78 -2.55
CA ASP A 96 -9.79 11.30 -3.85
C ASP A 96 -9.09 10.56 -5.01
N GLU A 97 -7.78 10.33 -4.92
CA GLU A 97 -7.00 9.58 -5.90
C GLU A 97 -7.48 8.11 -6.00
N ILE A 98 -7.68 7.43 -4.87
CA ILE A 98 -8.20 6.05 -4.87
C ILE A 98 -9.59 6.02 -5.52
N SER A 99 -10.51 6.89 -5.11
CA SER A 99 -11.88 6.88 -5.61
C SER A 99 -11.98 7.13 -7.11
N LYS A 100 -11.05 7.89 -7.69
CA LYS A 100 -11.01 8.22 -9.12
C LYS A 100 -10.25 7.20 -9.98
N ARG A 101 -9.37 6.41 -9.37
CA ARG A 101 -8.38 5.58 -10.09
C ARG A 101 -8.49 4.08 -9.84
N LEU A 102 -9.51 3.62 -9.10
CA LEU A 102 -9.76 2.18 -9.03
C LEU A 102 -10.03 1.64 -10.44
N PRO A 103 -9.31 0.61 -10.88
CA PRO A 103 -9.57 0.00 -12.17
C PRO A 103 -10.99 -0.55 -12.22
N VAL A 104 -11.74 -0.16 -13.25
CA VAL A 104 -13.08 -0.66 -13.50
C VAL A 104 -13.03 -1.67 -14.64
N VAL A 105 -13.45 -2.88 -14.38
CA VAL A 105 -13.47 -3.98 -15.36
C VAL A 105 -14.89 -4.26 -15.79
N ALA A 106 -15.12 -4.18 -17.09
CA ALA A 106 -16.39 -4.59 -17.69
C ALA A 106 -16.48 -6.11 -17.75
N ARG A 107 -17.58 -6.65 -17.28
CA ARG A 107 -17.91 -8.08 -17.30
C ARG A 107 -19.15 -8.34 -18.11
N ASN A 108 -19.13 -9.42 -18.87
CA ASN A 108 -20.24 -9.78 -19.72
C ASN A 108 -20.54 -11.28 -19.60
N TYR A 109 -21.78 -11.61 -19.35
CA TYR A 109 -22.29 -12.99 -19.49
C TYR A 109 -22.84 -13.21 -20.89
N LEU A 110 -22.27 -14.20 -21.58
CA LEU A 110 -22.67 -14.59 -22.90
C LEU A 110 -23.47 -15.90 -22.85
N GLU A 111 -24.62 -15.93 -23.57
CA GLU A 111 -25.39 -17.13 -23.80
C GLU A 111 -25.61 -17.25 -25.31
N GLU A 112 -25.22 -18.37 -25.89
CA GLU A 112 -25.27 -18.61 -27.34
C GLU A 112 -24.62 -17.50 -28.20
N GLY A 113 -23.52 -16.93 -27.68
CA GLY A 113 -22.80 -15.84 -28.36
C GLY A 113 -23.46 -14.46 -28.24
N LYS A 114 -24.56 -14.34 -27.50
CA LYS A 114 -25.26 -13.07 -27.26
C LYS A 114 -25.02 -12.59 -25.84
N SER A 115 -24.75 -11.30 -25.71
CA SER A 115 -24.67 -10.66 -24.40
C SER A 115 -26.00 -10.69 -23.68
N LYS A 116 -26.06 -11.28 -22.50
CA LYS A 116 -27.26 -11.34 -21.65
C LYS A 116 -27.20 -10.37 -20.50
N ASN A 117 -25.98 -10.11 -19.98
CA ASN A 117 -25.77 -9.20 -18.87
C ASN A 117 -24.39 -8.54 -18.98
N LEU A 118 -24.34 -7.24 -18.76
CA LEU A 118 -23.12 -6.45 -18.67
C LEU A 118 -23.11 -5.75 -17.33
N TRP A 119 -22.00 -5.90 -16.59
CA TRP A 119 -21.81 -5.17 -15.33
C TRP A 119 -20.36 -4.70 -15.22
N TYR A 120 -20.12 -3.81 -14.29
CA TYR A 120 -18.81 -3.24 -14.02
C TYR A 120 -18.39 -3.58 -12.58
N GLU A 121 -17.14 -3.98 -12.40
CA GLU A 121 -16.55 -4.27 -11.10
C GLU A 121 -15.34 -3.37 -10.88
N GLU A 122 -15.32 -2.70 -9.74
CA GLU A 122 -14.09 -2.06 -9.26
C GLU A 122 -13.18 -3.12 -8.64
N VAL A 123 -11.91 -3.06 -8.97
CA VAL A 123 -10.93 -4.04 -8.49
C VAL A 123 -9.76 -3.34 -7.79
N VAL A 124 -9.14 -4.04 -6.85
CA VAL A 124 -7.89 -3.57 -6.23
C VAL A 124 -6.81 -3.52 -7.30
N PRO A 125 -6.05 -2.40 -7.41
CA PRO A 125 -4.96 -2.28 -8.36
C PRO A 125 -3.90 -3.36 -8.15
N ARG A 126 -3.19 -3.70 -9.22
CA ARG A 126 -2.00 -4.55 -9.12
C ARG A 126 -0.96 -3.87 -8.23
N GLU A 127 -0.14 -4.69 -7.57
CA GLU A 127 0.95 -4.23 -6.69
C GLU A 127 0.47 -3.44 -5.46
N SER A 128 -0.84 -3.50 -5.13
CA SER A 128 -1.32 -3.00 -3.84
C SER A 128 -0.73 -3.83 -2.71
N VAL A 129 -0.23 -3.15 -1.67
CA VAL A 129 0.37 -3.77 -0.50
C VAL A 129 -0.58 -3.64 0.68
N PHE A 130 -0.81 -4.75 1.37
CA PHE A 130 -1.61 -4.82 2.59
C PHE A 130 -0.77 -5.43 3.70
N TYR A 131 -0.95 -4.94 4.90
CA TYR A 131 -0.34 -5.52 6.10
C TYR A 131 -1.36 -6.36 6.85
N THR A 132 -0.95 -7.53 7.29
CA THR A 132 -1.79 -8.42 8.10
C THR A 132 -0.96 -9.10 9.18
N GLY A 133 -1.60 -9.49 10.28
CA GLY A 133 -0.98 -10.27 11.34
C GLY A 133 -1.54 -11.69 11.37
N VAL A 134 -0.66 -12.65 11.58
CA VAL A 134 -1.03 -14.05 11.81
C VAL A 134 -0.60 -14.44 13.23
N ILE A 135 -1.53 -14.90 14.04
CA ILE A 135 -1.31 -15.20 15.45
C ILE A 135 -1.50 -16.70 15.71
N ASN A 136 -0.52 -17.34 16.34
CA ASN A 136 -0.64 -18.71 16.84
C ASN A 136 -1.34 -18.72 18.22
N SER A 137 -2.64 -18.50 18.23
CA SER A 137 -3.44 -18.45 19.48
C SER A 137 -3.65 -19.80 20.14
N GLN A 138 -3.46 -20.91 19.41
CA GLN A 138 -3.66 -22.28 19.89
C GLN A 138 -2.35 -23.05 20.10
N HIS A 139 -1.19 -22.39 19.94
CA HIS A 139 0.13 -23.00 20.02
C HIS A 139 0.27 -24.28 19.17
N ILE A 140 -0.19 -24.18 17.91
CA ILE A 140 -0.12 -25.26 16.94
C ILE A 140 1.35 -25.41 16.50
N ASP A 141 1.89 -26.62 16.59
CA ASP A 141 3.28 -26.90 16.23
C ASP A 141 3.57 -26.64 14.75
N GLU A 142 2.57 -26.75 13.89
CA GLU A 142 2.66 -26.51 12.44
C GLU A 142 2.59 -25.02 12.05
N PHE A 143 2.56 -24.11 13.01
CA PHE A 143 2.42 -22.66 12.72
C PHE A 143 3.57 -22.12 11.88
N GLU A 144 4.81 -22.50 12.20
CA GLU A 144 6.00 -22.11 11.43
C GLU A 144 5.95 -22.65 9.99
N ASP A 145 5.52 -23.92 9.83
CA ASP A 145 5.34 -24.53 8.51
C ASP A 145 4.24 -23.86 7.71
N PHE A 146 3.17 -23.42 8.37
CA PHE A 146 2.11 -22.63 7.74
C PHE A 146 2.64 -21.27 7.25
N CYS A 147 3.35 -20.51 8.09
CA CYS A 147 3.93 -19.22 7.70
C CYS A 147 4.91 -19.38 6.53
N LYS A 148 5.77 -20.37 6.59
CA LYS A 148 6.69 -20.70 5.49
C LYS A 148 5.95 -21.01 4.19
N LYS A 149 4.86 -21.78 4.24
CA LYS A 149 4.05 -22.06 3.05
C LYS A 149 3.37 -20.83 2.47
N LEU A 150 2.96 -19.86 3.32
CA LEU A 150 2.45 -18.56 2.84
C LEU A 150 3.51 -17.77 2.05
N GLU A 151 4.77 -17.79 2.51
CA GLU A 151 5.86 -17.08 1.85
C GLU A 151 6.34 -17.77 0.55
N GLU A 152 6.36 -19.09 0.54
CA GLU A 152 6.84 -19.88 -0.60
C GLU A 152 5.83 -19.99 -1.75
N ASN A 153 4.55 -19.69 -1.50
CA ASN A 153 3.49 -19.89 -2.47
C ASN A 153 2.70 -18.61 -2.75
N LEU A 154 2.13 -18.56 -3.95
CA LEU A 154 1.10 -17.58 -4.24
C LEU A 154 -0.23 -18.03 -3.62
N VAL A 155 -0.84 -17.15 -2.86
CA VAL A 155 -2.15 -17.39 -2.22
C VAL A 155 -3.22 -16.59 -2.94
N GLN A 156 -4.30 -17.25 -3.30
CA GLN A 156 -5.44 -16.59 -3.91
C GLN A 156 -6.39 -16.09 -2.83
N ILE A 157 -6.67 -14.78 -2.83
CA ILE A 157 -7.58 -14.11 -1.90
C ILE A 157 -8.70 -13.42 -2.68
N GLY A 158 -9.92 -13.56 -2.22
CA GLY A 158 -11.09 -12.94 -2.80
C GLY A 158 -11.74 -13.76 -3.93
N ALA A 159 -12.52 -13.06 -4.74
CA ALA A 159 -13.30 -13.68 -5.84
C ALA A 159 -12.49 -13.75 -7.16
N ASN A 160 -13.08 -14.43 -8.14
CA ASN A 160 -12.63 -14.43 -9.53
C ASN A 160 -11.25 -15.13 -9.77
N ALA A 161 -10.89 -16.11 -8.94
CA ALA A 161 -9.67 -16.92 -9.08
C ALA A 161 -9.51 -17.54 -10.49
N THR A 162 -10.60 -18.04 -11.07
CA THR A 162 -10.61 -18.72 -12.38
C THR A 162 -10.19 -17.84 -13.55
N ILE A 163 -10.18 -16.53 -13.35
CA ILE A 163 -9.79 -15.54 -14.37
C ILE A 163 -8.55 -14.72 -13.93
N GLY A 164 -7.81 -15.23 -12.94
CA GLY A 164 -6.51 -14.71 -12.56
C GLY A 164 -6.51 -13.54 -11.56
N TYR A 165 -7.60 -13.33 -10.81
CA TYR A 165 -7.65 -12.31 -9.77
C TYR A 165 -7.23 -12.83 -8.40
N GLY A 166 -6.72 -11.92 -7.56
CA GLY A 166 -6.46 -12.14 -6.15
C GLY A 166 -5.20 -12.94 -5.83
N PHE A 167 -4.32 -13.20 -6.79
CA PHE A 167 -3.05 -13.83 -6.49
C PHE A 167 -2.14 -12.88 -5.71
N THR A 168 -1.81 -13.28 -4.50
CA THR A 168 -1.09 -12.48 -3.50
C THR A 168 0.18 -13.21 -3.08
N LYS A 169 1.28 -12.48 -2.99
CA LYS A 169 2.54 -12.94 -2.40
C LYS A 169 2.60 -12.42 -0.97
N PHE A 170 2.98 -13.28 -0.03
CA PHE A 170 3.24 -12.92 1.35
C PHE A 170 4.74 -12.75 1.56
N GLU A 171 5.10 -11.76 2.37
CA GLU A 171 6.47 -11.54 2.83
C GLU A 171 6.43 -11.18 4.32
N GLU A 172 7.28 -11.82 5.12
CA GLU A 172 7.41 -11.48 6.53
C GLU A 172 8.08 -10.12 6.69
N VAL A 173 7.46 -9.23 7.45
CA VAL A 173 8.08 -7.98 7.87
C VAL A 173 8.88 -8.25 9.14
N LYS A 174 10.20 -8.14 9.06
CA LYS A 174 11.16 -8.43 10.15
C LYS A 174 11.38 -7.22 11.05
#